data_d822f315c26642fdf6f564e0344b0130
#
_entry.id   d822f315c26642fdf6f564e0344b0130
#
_cell.length_a   1.000
_cell.length_b   1.000
_cell.length_c   1.000
_cell.angle_alpha   90.00
_cell.angle_beta   90.00
_cell.angle_gamma   90.00
#
_symmetry.space_group_name_H-M   'P 1'
#
loop_
_entity.id
_entity.type
_entity.pdbx_description
1 polymer ?
#
loop_
_entity_poly.entity_id
_entity_poly.type
_entity_poly.pdbx_seq_one_letter_code
_entity_poly.pdbx_strand_id
1 'polypeptide(L)' 'MNELPFMDEMKAEIIEVVKKYVGVRAVEIKKEVHDDLEALSIDVELDSGEVGKIKVN' A
#
# COMPACT_ATOMS: atom_id res chain seq x y z
N MET A 1 -7.82 6.43 -16.82
CA MET A 1 -7.76 6.20 -15.42
C MET A 1 -7.37 4.78 -15.16
N ASN A 2 -6.65 4.58 -14.16
CA ASN A 2 -6.02 3.30 -13.97
C ASN A 2 -6.14 2.73 -12.60
N GLU A 3 -6.97 3.37 -11.78
CA GLU A 3 -7.16 2.85 -10.45
C GLU A 3 -8.23 1.80 -10.47
N LEU A 4 -7.97 0.77 -9.69
CA LEU A 4 -8.94 -0.29 -9.53
C LEU A 4 -10.01 0.18 -8.54
N PRO A 5 -11.25 -0.30 -8.72
CA PRO A 5 -12.35 0.17 -7.85
C PRO A 5 -12.13 -0.14 -6.37
N PHE A 6 -11.35 -1.16 -6.07
CA PHE A 6 -11.15 -1.57 -4.68
C PHE A 6 -9.93 -0.93 -4.02
N MET A 7 -9.22 -0.03 -4.73
CA MET A 7 -7.96 0.50 -4.19
C MET A 7 -8.16 1.34 -2.94
N ASP A 8 -9.18 2.18 -2.94
CA ASP A 8 -9.44 3.01 -1.77
C ASP A 8 -9.83 2.18 -0.56
N GLU A 9 -10.63 1.17 -0.79
CA GLU A 9 -11.09 0.29 0.26
C GLU A 9 -9.93 -0.50 0.83
N MET A 10 -9.09 -1.03 -0.05
CA MET A 10 -7.94 -1.79 0.35
C MET A 10 -6.97 -0.94 1.16
N LYS A 11 -6.77 0.30 0.71
CA LYS A 11 -5.90 1.23 1.42
C LYS A 11 -6.38 1.46 2.85
N ALA A 12 -7.68 1.66 3.02
CA ALA A 12 -8.23 1.89 4.34
C ALA A 12 -8.05 0.67 5.24
N GLU A 13 -8.24 -0.52 4.69
CA GLU A 13 -8.09 -1.73 5.47
C GLU A 13 -6.64 -1.98 5.86
N ILE A 14 -5.71 -1.67 4.96
CA ILE A 14 -4.30 -1.80 5.27
C ILE A 14 -3.93 -0.88 6.42
N ILE A 15 -4.40 0.37 6.38
CA ILE A 15 -4.15 1.32 7.43
C ILE A 15 -4.65 0.77 8.77
N GLU A 16 -5.86 0.22 8.79
CA GLU A 16 -6.43 -0.31 10.02
C GLU A 16 -5.60 -1.43 10.60
N VAL A 17 -5.13 -2.33 9.74
CA VAL A 17 -4.34 -3.47 10.21
C VAL A 17 -3.01 -3.02 10.77
N VAL A 18 -2.32 -2.16 10.03
CA VAL A 18 -0.98 -1.74 10.42
C VAL A 18 -1.02 -0.89 11.69
N LYS A 19 -2.07 -0.09 11.85
CA LYS A 19 -2.19 0.77 13.01
C LYS A 19 -2.30 -0.01 14.32
N LYS A 20 -2.64 -1.28 14.24
CA LYS A 20 -2.66 -2.11 15.44
C LYS A 20 -1.27 -2.36 16.00
N TYR A 21 -0.25 -2.15 15.20
CA TYR A 21 1.11 -2.50 15.57
C TYR A 21 2.03 -1.29 15.61
N VAL A 22 1.85 -0.34 14.71
CA VAL A 22 2.70 0.85 14.65
C VAL A 22 1.85 2.03 14.26
N GLY A 23 2.36 3.23 14.52
CA GLY A 23 1.69 4.43 14.05
C GLY A 23 1.92 4.61 12.56
N VAL A 24 0.85 4.86 11.83
CA VAL A 24 0.91 5.00 10.38
C VAL A 24 0.50 6.40 9.99
N ARG A 25 1.33 7.04 9.17
CA ARG A 25 1.03 8.37 8.66
C ARG A 25 0.29 8.30 7.33
N ALA A 26 0.72 7.41 6.45
CA ALA A 26 0.14 7.32 5.12
C ALA A 26 0.42 5.96 4.51
N VAL A 27 -0.45 5.57 3.57
CA VAL A 27 -0.26 4.35 2.79
C VAL A 27 -0.46 4.71 1.33
N GLU A 28 0.44 4.26 0.48
CA GLU A 28 0.34 4.48 -0.95
C GLU A 28 0.42 3.14 -1.66
N ILE A 29 -0.51 2.91 -2.59
CA ILE A 29 -0.58 1.67 -3.33
C ILE A 29 -0.38 1.99 -4.81
N LYS A 30 0.55 1.28 -5.44
CA LYS A 30 0.84 1.45 -6.86
C LYS A 30 0.74 0.11 -7.56
N LYS A 31 0.21 0.14 -8.77
CA LYS A 31 0.21 -1.05 -9.62
C LYS A 31 1.35 -0.92 -10.61
N GLU A 32 2.16 -1.97 -10.69
CA GLU A 32 3.28 -2.02 -11.62
C GLU A 32 3.08 -3.17 -12.58
N VAL A 33 3.40 -2.92 -13.84
CA VAL A 33 3.31 -3.94 -14.88
C VAL A 33 4.66 -4.04 -15.56
N HIS A 34 5.21 -5.26 -15.58
CA HIS A 34 6.48 -5.54 -16.23
C HIS A 34 6.28 -6.77 -17.11
N ASP A 35 6.30 -6.57 -18.41
CA ASP A 35 6.06 -7.64 -19.36
C ASP A 35 4.68 -8.26 -19.09
N ASP A 36 4.61 -9.53 -18.73
CA ASP A 36 3.35 -10.18 -18.42
C ASP A 36 3.09 -10.25 -16.94
N LEU A 37 3.94 -9.65 -16.11
CA LEU A 37 3.77 -9.71 -14.67
C LEU A 37 3.08 -8.47 -14.17
N GLU A 38 2.13 -8.65 -13.26
CA GLU A 38 1.52 -7.54 -12.56
C GLU A 38 1.88 -7.64 -11.09
N ALA A 39 2.14 -6.48 -10.50
CA ALA A 39 2.52 -6.43 -9.09
C ALA A 39 1.88 -5.24 -8.43
N LEU A 40 1.58 -5.37 -7.16
CA LEU A 40 1.15 -4.24 -6.35
C LEU A 40 2.30 -3.88 -5.42
N SER A 41 2.60 -2.59 -5.37
CA SER A 41 3.62 -2.06 -4.48
C SER A 41 2.91 -1.23 -3.43
N ILE A 42 3.11 -1.58 -2.17
CA ILE A 42 2.43 -0.91 -1.08
C ILE A 42 3.49 -0.28 -0.18
N ASP A 43 3.46 1.04 -0.11
CA ASP A 43 4.39 1.80 0.71
C ASP A 43 3.64 2.31 1.94
N VAL A 44 4.16 1.99 3.11
CA VAL A 44 3.57 2.42 4.37
C VAL A 44 4.51 3.42 5.02
N GLU A 45 4.06 4.66 5.18
CA GLU A 45 4.85 5.68 5.84
C GLU A 45 4.46 5.73 7.30
N LEU A 46 5.44 5.53 8.17
CA LEU A 46 5.21 5.47 9.60
C LEU A 46 5.33 6.85 10.22
N ASP A 47 4.73 7.00 11.41
CA ASP A 47 4.81 8.26 12.13
C ASP A 47 6.26 8.64 12.47
N SER A 48 7.13 7.65 12.56
CA SER A 48 8.55 7.90 12.84
C SER A 48 9.29 8.46 11.63
N GLY A 49 8.65 8.48 10.46
CA GLY A 49 9.31 8.91 9.24
C GLY A 49 9.90 7.78 8.44
N GLU A 50 9.86 6.56 8.97
CA GLU A 50 10.35 5.41 8.24
C GLU A 50 9.32 4.96 7.24
N VAL A 51 9.81 4.29 6.19
CA VAL A 51 8.93 3.76 5.16
C VAL A 51 9.13 2.25 5.08
N GLY A 52 8.05 1.52 5.29
CA GLY A 52 8.06 0.09 5.08
C GLY A 52 7.38 -0.22 3.75
N LYS A 53 7.85 -1.24 3.07
CA LYS A 53 7.31 -1.59 1.77
C LYS A 53 6.82 -3.02 1.77
N ILE A 54 5.64 -3.20 1.19
CA ILE A 54 5.08 -4.52 0.98
C ILE A 54 4.93 -4.70 -0.53
N LYS A 55 5.47 -5.78 -1.04
CA LYS A 55 5.39 -6.03 -2.47
C LYS A 55 4.60 -7.29 -2.72
N VAL A 56 3.58 -7.18 -3.55
CA VAL A 56 2.69 -8.28 -3.86
C VAL A 56 2.70 -8.53 -5.35
N ASN A 57 2.99 -9.76 -5.75
CA ASN A 57 2.97 -10.15 -7.15
C ASN A 57 1.66 -10.81 -7.51
#